data_c37f9081af0a08e76bf09a56aedd48a6
#
_entry.id   c37f9081af0a08e76bf09a56aedd48a6
#
_cell.length_a   1.000
_cell.length_b   1.000
_cell.length_c   1.000
_cell.angle_alpha   90.00
_cell.angle_beta   90.00
_cell.angle_gamma   90.00
#
_symmetry.space_group_name_H-M   'P 1'
#
loop_
_entity.id
_entity.type
_entity.pdbx_description
1 polymer ?
#
loop_
_entity_poly.entity_id
_entity_poly.type
_entity_poly.pdbx_seq_one_letter_code
_entity_poly.pdbx_strand_id
1 'polypeptide(L)'
;ILNVGKTGFAWLTSAEAIGSVVAGLVVSQFPKLRKQGLMFFVSVFVFGLATILLGLSKTFGLAMIALFLVGAGDAVSTVIRNTIRQLQTPDHIRGRMTSVNQIFFMGGPQLGEVEAGLVAAAFGVPFSIVSGGIGCIVGLILVVWKWPQLVHYDGHETLPAPATAD
;
A
#
# COMPACT_ATOMS: atom_id res chain seq x y z
N ILE A 1 4.23 -11.34 -20.43
CA ILE A 1 5.17 -10.22 -20.54
C ILE A 1 6.60 -10.74 -20.51
N LEU A 2 7.00 -11.48 -19.50
CA LEU A 2 8.32 -12.09 -19.35
C LEU A 2 8.15 -13.62 -19.48
N ASN A 3 8.63 -14.24 -20.56
CA ASN A 3 8.59 -15.71 -20.75
C ASN A 3 9.57 -16.43 -19.80
N VAL A 4 9.43 -16.22 -18.50
CA VAL A 4 10.41 -16.63 -17.46
C VAL A 4 10.14 -18.00 -16.82
N GLY A 5 9.17 -18.76 -17.29
CA GLY A 5 8.86 -20.08 -16.74
C GLY A 5 8.52 -20.07 -15.22
N LYS A 6 8.32 -21.26 -14.65
CA LYS A 6 7.93 -21.41 -13.24
C LYS A 6 9.00 -20.89 -12.27
N THR A 7 10.28 -21.13 -12.58
CA THR A 7 11.41 -20.70 -11.73
C THR A 7 11.54 -19.17 -11.71
N GLY A 8 11.38 -18.51 -12.85
CA GLY A 8 11.43 -17.05 -12.91
C GLY A 8 10.27 -16.39 -12.17
N PHE A 9 9.07 -16.98 -12.21
CA PHE A 9 7.94 -16.50 -11.41
C PHE A 9 8.22 -16.62 -9.90
N ALA A 10 8.80 -17.74 -9.46
CA ALA A 10 9.19 -17.91 -8.06
C ALA A 10 10.21 -16.86 -7.60
N TRP A 11 11.18 -16.51 -8.42
CA TRP A 11 12.14 -15.43 -8.11
C TRP A 11 11.47 -14.06 -8.00
N LEU A 12 10.50 -13.77 -8.87
CA LEU A 12 9.75 -12.51 -8.83
C LEU A 12 8.92 -12.37 -7.56
N THR A 13 8.20 -13.41 -7.16
CA THR A 13 7.43 -13.40 -5.90
C THR A 13 8.34 -13.34 -4.68
N SER A 14 9.51 -13.98 -4.73
CA SER A 14 10.52 -13.90 -3.67
C SER A 14 11.07 -12.47 -3.53
N ALA A 15 11.28 -11.75 -4.64
CA ALA A 15 11.76 -10.36 -4.60
C ALA A 15 10.78 -9.43 -3.85
N GLU A 16 9.48 -9.59 -4.06
CA GLU A 16 8.44 -8.86 -3.33
C GLU A 16 8.47 -9.18 -1.83
N ALA A 17 8.53 -10.47 -1.48
CA ALA A 17 8.63 -10.91 -0.09
C ALA A 17 9.89 -10.36 0.60
N ILE A 18 11.04 -10.39 -0.07
CA ILE A 18 12.29 -9.83 0.46
C ILE A 18 12.16 -8.32 0.67
N GLY A 19 11.55 -7.60 -0.29
CA GLY A 19 11.26 -6.17 -0.16
C GLY A 19 10.44 -5.86 1.09
N SER A 20 9.36 -6.63 1.32
CA SER A 20 8.51 -6.50 2.49
C SER A 20 9.26 -6.74 3.81
N VAL A 21 10.06 -7.80 3.88
CA VAL A 21 10.86 -8.14 5.07
C VAL A 21 11.91 -7.06 5.36
N VAL A 22 12.66 -6.63 4.35
CA VAL A 22 13.68 -5.59 4.50
C VAL A 22 13.07 -4.28 4.98
N ALA A 23 11.96 -3.85 4.37
CA ALA A 23 11.27 -2.64 4.76
C ALA A 23 10.70 -2.74 6.19
N GLY A 24 10.12 -3.87 6.57
CA GLY A 24 9.65 -4.13 7.92
C GLY A 24 10.78 -4.05 8.96
N LEU A 25 11.94 -4.64 8.67
CA LEU A 25 13.13 -4.55 9.53
C LEU A 25 13.64 -3.11 9.65
N VAL A 26 13.66 -2.36 8.55
CA VAL A 26 14.07 -0.95 8.58
C VAL A 26 13.12 -0.13 9.44
N VAL A 27 11.81 -0.28 9.24
CA VAL A 27 10.80 0.46 10.02
C VAL A 27 10.89 0.11 11.52
N SER A 28 11.16 -1.15 11.88
CA SER A 28 11.28 -1.59 13.27
C SER A 28 12.45 -0.96 14.02
N GLN A 29 13.48 -0.47 13.32
CA GLN A 29 14.63 0.24 13.91
C GLN A 29 14.26 1.65 14.42
N PHE A 30 13.11 2.18 13.99
CA PHE A 30 12.67 3.53 14.35
C PHE A 30 11.49 3.47 15.35
N PRO A 31 11.74 3.35 16.67
CA PRO A 31 10.70 3.17 17.68
C PRO A 31 9.77 4.40 17.82
N LYS A 32 10.19 5.56 17.35
CA LYS A 32 9.39 6.80 17.31
C LYS A 32 9.29 7.30 15.88
N LEU A 33 8.33 6.77 15.14
CA LEU A 33 8.02 7.27 13.80
C LEU A 33 7.38 8.67 13.93
N ARG A 34 8.20 9.71 13.77
CA ARG A 34 7.71 11.08 13.59
C ARG A 34 7.22 11.22 12.15
N LYS A 35 6.18 12.04 11.94
CA LYS A 35 5.59 12.29 10.61
C LYS A 35 5.02 11.01 9.95
N GLN A 36 4.24 10.26 10.71
CA GLN A 36 3.62 9.02 10.24
C GLN A 36 2.79 9.24 8.96
N GLY A 37 2.09 10.37 8.87
CA GLY A 37 1.33 10.74 7.68
C GLY A 37 2.23 10.84 6.44
N LEU A 38 3.32 11.60 6.50
CA LEU A 38 4.24 11.76 5.37
C LEU A 38 4.85 10.41 4.95
N MET A 39 5.29 9.60 5.91
CA MET A 39 5.86 8.27 5.61
C MET A 39 4.83 7.36 4.92
N PHE A 40 3.57 7.40 5.34
CA PHE A 40 2.49 6.68 4.68
C PHE A 40 2.32 7.14 3.22
N PHE A 41 2.22 8.44 2.98
CA PHE A 41 2.04 8.98 1.63
C PHE A 41 3.23 8.67 0.72
N VAL A 42 4.46 8.77 1.23
CA VAL A 42 5.67 8.41 0.48
C VAL A 42 5.68 6.92 0.14
N SER A 43 5.34 6.04 1.08
CA SER A 43 5.32 4.59 0.82
C SER A 43 4.28 4.20 -0.23
N VAL A 44 3.07 4.80 -0.19
CA VAL A 44 2.02 4.56 -1.20
C VAL A 44 2.42 5.13 -2.56
N PHE A 45 3.09 6.28 -2.59
CA PHE A 45 3.62 6.84 -3.84
C PHE A 45 4.69 5.94 -4.47
N VAL A 46 5.64 5.45 -3.66
CA VAL A 46 6.67 4.49 -4.11
C VAL A 46 6.01 3.20 -4.62
N PHE A 47 5.02 2.68 -3.92
CA PHE A 47 4.24 1.51 -4.35
C PHE A 47 3.59 1.73 -5.73
N GLY A 48 2.88 2.84 -5.92
CA GLY A 48 2.23 3.17 -7.19
C GLY A 48 3.22 3.34 -8.34
N LEU A 49 4.34 4.03 -8.09
CA LEU A 49 5.39 4.21 -9.09
C LEU A 49 6.08 2.88 -9.45
N ALA A 50 6.38 2.05 -8.45
CA ALA A 50 6.95 0.73 -8.66
C ALA A 50 6.00 -0.20 -9.44
N THR A 51 4.69 -0.10 -9.19
CA THR A 51 3.67 -0.83 -9.96
C THR A 51 3.65 -0.40 -11.43
N ILE A 52 3.73 0.89 -11.72
CA ILE A 52 3.86 1.40 -13.10
C ILE A 52 5.15 0.87 -13.74
N LEU A 53 6.26 0.94 -13.02
CA LEU A 53 7.55 0.44 -13.50
C LEU A 53 7.48 -1.06 -13.81
N LEU A 54 6.79 -1.85 -12.99
CA LEU A 54 6.54 -3.26 -13.22
C LEU A 54 5.77 -3.50 -14.53
N GLY A 55 4.69 -2.75 -14.76
CA GLY A 55 3.87 -2.88 -15.97
C GLY A 55 4.62 -2.49 -17.25
N LEU A 56 5.58 -1.58 -17.16
CA LEU A 56 6.44 -1.16 -18.26
C LEU A 56 7.71 -2.00 -18.41
N SER A 57 8.00 -2.90 -17.45
CA SER A 57 9.23 -3.68 -17.45
C SER A 57 9.29 -4.68 -18.61
N LYS A 58 10.38 -4.63 -19.37
CA LYS A 58 10.67 -5.57 -20.45
C LYS A 58 11.80 -6.54 -20.09
N THR A 59 12.49 -6.29 -18.99
CA THR A 59 13.63 -7.10 -18.52
C THR A 59 13.32 -7.70 -17.16
N PHE A 60 13.82 -8.91 -16.94
CA PHE A 60 13.64 -9.63 -15.69
C PHE A 60 14.20 -8.87 -14.48
N GLY A 61 15.39 -8.27 -14.61
CA GLY A 61 16.02 -7.51 -13.55
C GLY A 61 15.21 -6.27 -13.13
N LEU A 62 14.63 -5.55 -14.11
CA LEU A 62 13.77 -4.39 -13.81
C LEU A 62 12.49 -4.82 -13.10
N ALA A 63 11.89 -5.94 -13.51
CA ALA A 63 10.71 -6.49 -12.83
C ALA A 63 11.02 -6.92 -11.39
N MET A 64 12.18 -7.50 -11.12
CA MET A 64 12.63 -7.86 -9.78
C MET A 64 12.77 -6.61 -8.88
N ILE A 65 13.41 -5.55 -9.38
CA ILE A 65 13.56 -4.30 -8.63
C ILE A 65 12.18 -3.66 -8.38
N ALA A 66 11.32 -3.64 -9.39
CA ALA A 66 9.97 -3.11 -9.25
C ALA A 66 9.16 -3.88 -8.18
N LEU A 67 9.17 -5.21 -8.21
CA LEU A 67 8.48 -6.03 -7.20
C LEU A 67 9.07 -5.88 -5.80
N PHE A 68 10.38 -5.78 -5.68
CA PHE A 68 11.02 -5.46 -4.40
C PHE A 68 10.50 -4.13 -3.83
N LEU A 69 10.40 -3.09 -4.65
CA LEU A 69 9.87 -1.78 -4.23
C LEU A 69 8.37 -1.81 -3.94
N VAL A 70 7.60 -2.60 -4.69
CA VAL A 70 6.17 -2.85 -4.42
C VAL A 70 6.02 -3.46 -3.03
N GLY A 71 6.73 -4.55 -2.74
CA GLY A 71 6.69 -5.20 -1.44
C GLY A 71 7.15 -4.28 -0.30
N ALA A 72 8.23 -3.52 -0.51
CA ALA A 72 8.71 -2.56 0.48
C ALA A 72 7.69 -1.45 0.77
N GLY A 73 7.10 -0.85 -0.26
CA GLY A 73 6.09 0.22 -0.14
C GLY A 73 4.83 -0.27 0.56
N ASP A 74 4.35 -1.47 0.20
CA ASP A 74 3.17 -2.07 0.85
C ASP A 74 3.42 -2.37 2.33
N ALA A 75 4.55 -2.98 2.68
CA ALA A 75 4.89 -3.29 4.05
C ALA A 75 4.93 -2.03 4.94
N VAL A 76 5.61 -0.96 4.48
CA VAL A 76 5.67 0.30 5.23
C VAL A 76 4.28 0.91 5.40
N SER A 77 3.49 1.00 4.33
CA SER A 77 2.13 1.56 4.40
C SER A 77 1.23 0.77 5.33
N THR A 78 1.34 -0.55 5.31
CA THR A 78 0.56 -1.47 6.17
C THR A 78 0.93 -1.33 7.64
N VAL A 79 2.23 -1.25 7.97
CA VAL A 79 2.70 -1.05 9.35
C VAL A 79 2.18 0.29 9.89
N ILE A 80 2.35 1.39 9.16
CA ILE A 80 1.91 2.71 9.60
C ILE A 80 0.40 2.75 9.79
N ARG A 81 -0.38 2.24 8.84
CA ARG A 81 -1.84 2.16 8.89
C ARG A 81 -2.34 1.39 10.11
N ASN A 82 -1.73 0.25 10.39
CA ASN A 82 -2.06 -0.57 11.54
C ASN A 82 -1.69 0.11 12.87
N THR A 83 -0.53 0.77 12.91
CA THR A 83 -0.08 1.53 14.10
C THR A 83 -1.03 2.67 14.42
N ILE A 84 -1.36 3.51 13.44
CA ILE A 84 -2.31 4.63 13.61
C ILE A 84 -3.65 4.10 14.10
N ARG A 85 -4.18 3.04 13.47
CA ARG A 85 -5.45 2.45 13.86
C ARG A 85 -5.45 1.95 15.31
N GLN A 86 -4.40 1.26 15.73
CA GLN A 86 -4.29 0.74 17.09
C GLN A 86 -4.20 1.86 18.14
N LEU A 87 -3.47 2.93 17.84
CA LEU A 87 -3.32 4.07 18.74
C LEU A 87 -4.60 4.91 18.86
N GLN A 88 -5.37 5.02 17.77
CA GLN A 88 -6.58 5.86 17.72
C GLN A 88 -7.86 5.12 18.15
N THR A 89 -7.82 3.80 18.30
CA THR A 89 -9.02 3.04 18.64
C THR A 89 -9.10 2.77 20.14
N PRO A 90 -10.13 3.30 20.85
CA PRO A 90 -10.37 2.99 22.25
C PRO A 90 -10.57 1.49 22.49
N ASP A 91 -10.11 1.00 23.65
CA ASP A 91 -10.09 -0.45 23.95
C ASP A 91 -11.48 -1.10 23.89
N HIS A 92 -12.53 -0.40 24.32
CA HIS A 92 -13.89 -0.94 24.38
C HIS A 92 -14.53 -1.20 23.01
N ILE A 93 -14.06 -0.57 21.94
CA ILE A 93 -14.56 -0.79 20.56
C ILE A 93 -13.54 -1.45 19.64
N ARG A 94 -12.32 -1.73 20.14
CA ARG A 94 -11.22 -2.27 19.32
C ARG A 94 -11.60 -3.54 18.56
N GLY A 95 -12.33 -4.45 19.19
CA GLY A 95 -12.80 -5.70 18.54
C GLY A 95 -13.75 -5.41 17.38
N ARG A 96 -14.74 -4.55 17.56
CA ARG A 96 -15.70 -4.17 16.50
C ARG A 96 -15.01 -3.46 15.34
N MET A 97 -14.11 -2.53 15.66
CA MET A 97 -13.33 -1.80 14.66
C MET A 97 -12.43 -2.75 13.85
N THR A 98 -11.83 -3.75 14.51
CA THR A 98 -11.02 -4.76 13.82
C THR A 98 -11.87 -5.59 12.87
N SER A 99 -13.05 -6.04 13.27
CA SER A 99 -13.95 -6.83 12.41
C SER A 99 -14.41 -6.07 11.18
N VAL A 100 -14.81 -4.80 11.35
CA VAL A 100 -15.20 -3.94 10.22
C VAL A 100 -14.02 -3.71 9.27
N ASN A 101 -12.84 -3.39 9.83
CA ASN A 101 -11.64 -3.19 9.03
C ASN A 101 -11.23 -4.45 8.26
N GLN A 102 -11.42 -5.65 8.85
CA GLN A 102 -11.12 -6.92 8.20
C GLN A 102 -11.94 -7.11 6.91
N ILE A 103 -13.21 -6.72 6.92
CA ILE A 103 -14.09 -6.79 5.74
C ILE A 103 -13.52 -5.92 4.61
N PHE A 104 -13.13 -4.68 4.91
CA PHE A 104 -12.54 -3.78 3.90
C PHE A 104 -11.14 -4.22 3.47
N PHE A 105 -10.35 -4.73 4.41
CA PHE A 105 -8.98 -5.17 4.15
C PHE A 105 -8.93 -6.43 3.27
N MET A 106 -9.87 -7.35 3.46
CA MET A 106 -9.97 -8.55 2.62
C MET A 106 -10.80 -8.32 1.35
N GLY A 107 -11.89 -7.59 1.45
CA GLY A 107 -12.78 -7.35 0.30
C GLY A 107 -12.21 -6.39 -0.74
N GLY A 108 -11.49 -5.36 -0.30
CA GLY A 108 -10.89 -4.36 -1.21
C GLY A 108 -9.94 -4.97 -2.25
N PRO A 109 -8.90 -5.73 -1.83
CA PRO A 109 -7.99 -6.39 -2.77
C PRO A 109 -8.70 -7.35 -3.72
N GLN A 110 -9.68 -8.14 -3.25
CA GLN A 110 -10.42 -9.07 -4.10
C GLN A 110 -11.22 -8.35 -5.20
N LEU A 111 -11.85 -7.21 -4.87
CA LEU A 111 -12.50 -6.38 -5.88
C LEU A 111 -11.49 -5.80 -6.88
N GLY A 112 -10.34 -5.37 -6.39
CA GLY A 112 -9.24 -4.90 -7.24
C GLY A 112 -8.70 -5.99 -8.17
N GLU A 113 -8.60 -7.24 -7.71
CA GLU A 113 -8.19 -8.37 -8.54
C GLU A 113 -9.21 -8.66 -9.66
N VAL A 114 -10.52 -8.57 -9.38
CA VAL A 114 -11.56 -8.71 -10.39
C VAL A 114 -11.47 -7.60 -11.42
N GLU A 115 -11.34 -6.34 -10.99
CA GLU A 115 -11.15 -5.20 -11.88
C GLU A 115 -9.91 -5.38 -12.75
N ALA A 116 -8.76 -5.70 -12.13
CA ALA A 116 -7.51 -5.93 -12.82
C ALA A 116 -7.61 -7.07 -13.84
N GLY A 117 -8.33 -8.15 -13.52
CA GLY A 117 -8.58 -9.26 -14.41
C GLY A 117 -9.42 -8.85 -15.64
N LEU A 118 -10.47 -8.07 -15.44
CA LEU A 118 -11.32 -7.56 -16.52
C LEU A 118 -10.54 -6.60 -17.43
N VAL A 119 -9.78 -5.68 -16.85
CA VAL A 119 -8.93 -4.75 -17.63
C VAL A 119 -7.85 -5.51 -18.37
N ALA A 120 -7.23 -6.52 -17.76
CA ALA A 120 -6.21 -7.34 -18.40
C ALA A 120 -6.80 -8.16 -19.58
N ALA A 121 -8.03 -8.65 -19.45
CA ALA A 121 -8.72 -9.35 -20.52
C ALA A 121 -9.05 -8.44 -21.72
N ALA A 122 -9.40 -7.18 -21.44
CA ALA A 122 -9.79 -6.22 -22.49
C ALA A 122 -8.58 -5.53 -23.16
N PHE A 123 -7.57 -5.14 -22.38
CA PHE A 123 -6.46 -4.27 -22.84
C PHE A 123 -5.08 -4.91 -22.66
N GLY A 124 -5.01 -6.10 -22.09
CA GLY A 124 -3.77 -6.82 -21.82
C GLY A 124 -3.19 -6.54 -20.42
N VAL A 125 -2.39 -7.48 -19.93
CA VAL A 125 -1.80 -7.47 -18.58
C VAL A 125 -0.93 -6.23 -18.30
N PRO A 126 -0.05 -5.76 -19.22
CA PRO A 126 0.75 -4.56 -18.96
C PRO A 126 -0.09 -3.32 -18.71
N PHE A 127 -1.15 -3.14 -19.49
CA PHE A 127 -2.06 -2.01 -19.35
C PHE A 127 -2.78 -2.04 -18.01
N SER A 128 -3.26 -3.22 -17.58
CA SER A 128 -3.91 -3.39 -16.28
C SER A 128 -3.00 -2.99 -15.13
N ILE A 129 -1.74 -3.45 -15.14
CA ILE A 129 -0.76 -3.12 -14.08
C ILE A 129 -0.48 -1.60 -14.06
N VAL A 130 -0.25 -0.99 -15.22
CA VAL A 130 0.03 0.45 -15.32
C VAL A 130 -1.17 1.28 -14.87
N SER A 131 -2.38 0.93 -15.32
CA SER A 131 -3.62 1.63 -14.92
C SER A 131 -3.86 1.55 -13.41
N GLY A 132 -3.62 0.38 -12.78
CA GLY A 132 -3.69 0.20 -11.34
C GLY A 132 -2.69 1.10 -10.59
N GLY A 133 -1.44 1.18 -11.05
CA GLY A 133 -0.43 2.07 -10.48
C GLY A 133 -0.79 3.55 -10.62
N ILE A 134 -1.30 3.96 -11.78
CA ILE A 134 -1.79 5.34 -12.00
C ILE A 134 -2.99 5.62 -11.09
N GLY A 135 -3.96 4.70 -11.01
CA GLY A 135 -5.11 4.83 -10.12
C GLY A 135 -4.72 5.02 -8.65
N CYS A 136 -3.71 4.27 -8.19
CA CYS A 136 -3.14 4.43 -6.86
C CYS A 136 -2.58 5.84 -6.64
N ILE A 137 -1.78 6.37 -7.57
CA ILE A 137 -1.19 7.72 -7.47
C ILE A 137 -2.28 8.80 -7.55
N VAL A 138 -3.25 8.67 -8.44
CA VAL A 138 -4.38 9.60 -8.54
C VAL A 138 -5.19 9.61 -7.25
N GLY A 139 -5.51 8.43 -6.70
CA GLY A 139 -6.18 8.30 -5.40
C GLY A 139 -5.40 8.98 -4.28
N LEU A 140 -4.07 8.79 -4.24
CA LEU A 140 -3.19 9.43 -3.29
C LEU A 140 -3.27 10.97 -3.39
N ILE A 141 -3.15 11.52 -4.61
CA ILE A 141 -3.22 12.96 -4.86
C ILE A 141 -4.57 13.53 -4.42
N LEU A 142 -5.67 12.85 -4.73
CA LEU A 142 -7.01 13.26 -4.31
C LEU A 142 -7.16 13.30 -2.78
N VAL A 143 -6.61 12.31 -2.09
CA VAL A 143 -6.62 12.26 -0.62
C VAL A 143 -5.79 13.41 -0.04
N VAL A 144 -4.58 13.65 -0.55
CA VAL A 144 -3.72 14.77 -0.10
C VAL A 144 -4.41 16.11 -0.37
N TRP A 145 -5.05 16.26 -1.52
CA TRP A 145 -5.77 17.49 -1.86
C TRP A 145 -6.97 17.77 -0.95
N LYS A 146 -7.74 16.72 -0.64
CA LYS A 146 -8.96 16.87 0.19
C LYS A 146 -8.65 16.94 1.68
N TRP A 147 -7.59 16.28 2.14
CA TRP A 147 -7.19 16.20 3.55
C TRP A 147 -5.68 16.44 3.75
N PRO A 148 -5.18 17.66 3.50
CA PRO A 148 -3.75 17.97 3.65
C PRO A 148 -3.23 17.79 5.08
N GLN A 149 -4.15 17.82 6.07
CA GLN A 149 -3.85 17.60 7.48
C GLN A 149 -3.25 16.21 7.75
N LEU A 150 -3.65 15.20 6.97
CA LEU A 150 -3.14 13.84 7.13
C LEU A 150 -1.65 13.72 6.84
N VAL A 151 -1.10 14.56 5.97
CA VAL A 151 0.33 14.57 5.64
C VAL A 151 1.17 15.01 6.84
N HIS A 152 0.63 15.93 7.65
CA HIS A 152 1.31 16.49 8.83
C HIS A 152 1.03 15.71 10.12
N TYR A 153 0.31 14.61 10.04
CA TYR A 153 -0.04 13.80 11.20
C TYR A 153 1.20 13.15 11.84
N ASP A 154 1.49 13.53 13.09
CA ASP A 154 2.67 13.09 13.85
C ASP A 154 2.40 11.90 14.81
N GLY A 155 1.18 11.37 14.84
CA GLY A 155 0.83 10.21 15.68
C GLY A 155 0.54 10.54 17.16
N HIS A 156 0.73 11.78 17.60
CA HIS A 156 0.50 12.23 18.98
C HIS A 156 -0.74 13.11 19.14
N GLU A 157 -1.37 13.55 18.08
CA GLU A 157 -2.61 14.30 18.13
C GLU A 157 -3.77 13.34 18.37
N THR A 158 -4.38 13.43 19.57
CA THR A 158 -5.72 12.89 19.75
C THR A 158 -6.63 13.65 18.80
N LEU A 159 -7.23 12.93 17.84
CA LEU A 159 -8.25 13.53 16.97
C LEU A 159 -9.29 14.19 17.88
N PRO A 160 -9.72 15.44 17.58
CA PRO A 160 -10.77 16.08 18.36
C PRO A 160 -11.97 15.12 18.39
N ALA A 161 -12.48 14.88 19.60
CA ALA A 161 -13.67 14.07 19.79
C ALA A 161 -14.78 14.63 18.86
N PRO A 162 -15.56 13.77 18.18
CA PRO A 162 -16.68 14.25 17.40
C PRO A 162 -17.54 15.11 18.31
N ALA A 163 -17.85 16.34 17.85
CA ALA A 163 -18.75 17.21 18.56
C ALA A 163 -20.00 16.40 18.90
N THR A 164 -20.25 16.21 20.17
CA THR A 164 -21.49 15.59 20.65
C THR A 164 -22.61 16.43 20.06
N ALA A 165 -23.36 15.82 19.15
CA ALA A 165 -24.63 16.40 18.72
C ALA A 165 -25.54 16.37 19.96
N ASP A 166 -25.73 17.53 20.59
CA ASP A 166 -26.78 17.78 21.56
C ASP A 166 -28.13 17.74 20.85
#